data_c8f3fead455825590744609929537f58
#
_entry.id   c8f3fead455825590744609929537f58
#
_cell.length_a   1.000
_cell.length_b   1.000
_cell.length_c   1.000
_cell.angle_alpha   90.00
_cell.angle_beta   90.00
_cell.angle_gamma   90.00
#
_symmetry.space_group_name_H-M   'P 1'
#
loop_
_entity.id
_entity.type
_entity.pdbx_description
1 polymer ?
#
loop_
_entity_poly.entity_id
_entity_poly.type
_entity_poly.pdbx_seq_one_letter_code
_entity_poly.pdbx_strand_id
1 'polypeptide(L)'
;ASDVYKRQAYARQLPRDDCRTLERFTRGFNYPEESDIKDAGDLPKLGVKTFFCSNVCAMYDRRTYEELGGFVESTLFNEDMIYAGHLVQAGYAIAYAADAKVVHSHNYGCLAQFHRNFDLGVSQAQHPEIFDAYPSEGEGIRMVKKSASYVCKIHKPWLLVTLFFQSGFKYVGYFLGKRYKSLPDGVIRWCTSNKTWWEYHLSLIHI
;
A
#
# COMPACT_ATOMS: atom_id res chain seq x y z
N ALA A 1 -20.41 17.93 -13.99
CA ALA A 1 -19.55 18.67 -13.04
C ALA A 1 -18.67 17.73 -12.19
N SER A 2 -19.13 16.53 -11.85
CA SER A 2 -18.36 15.61 -10.98
C SER A 2 -17.13 14.98 -11.64
N ASP A 3 -16.99 14.98 -12.96
CA ASP A 3 -15.89 14.32 -13.66
C ASP A 3 -14.67 15.23 -13.89
N VAL A 4 -14.83 16.54 -13.75
CA VAL A 4 -13.78 17.51 -14.08
C VAL A 4 -12.58 17.47 -13.13
N TYR A 5 -12.75 16.99 -11.90
CA TYR A 5 -11.68 16.93 -10.91
C TYR A 5 -11.15 15.52 -10.62
N LYS A 6 -11.74 14.46 -11.21
CA LYS A 6 -11.19 13.10 -11.16
C LYS A 6 -10.03 13.00 -12.14
N ARG A 7 -8.83 12.82 -11.63
CA ARG A 7 -7.60 12.81 -12.44
C ARG A 7 -6.83 11.51 -12.38
N GLN A 8 -7.29 10.59 -11.55
CA GLN A 8 -6.77 9.22 -11.44
C GLN A 8 -7.93 8.26 -11.26
N ALA A 9 -7.85 7.09 -11.87
CA ALA A 9 -8.79 5.99 -11.64
C ALA A 9 -8.01 4.67 -11.51
N TYR A 10 -8.52 3.73 -10.69
CA TYR A 10 -7.95 2.39 -10.58
C TYR A 10 -9.03 1.33 -10.47
N ALA A 11 -8.70 0.14 -10.98
CA ALA A 11 -9.60 -0.99 -11.11
C ALA A 11 -9.66 -1.86 -9.83
N ARG A 12 -10.73 -2.64 -9.72
CA ARG A 12 -10.91 -3.68 -8.71
C ARG A 12 -9.99 -4.87 -8.97
N GLN A 13 -9.18 -5.24 -7.98
CA GLN A 13 -8.38 -6.46 -8.04
C GLN A 13 -9.16 -7.64 -7.47
N LEU A 14 -9.34 -8.67 -8.30
CA LEU A 14 -9.93 -9.94 -7.92
C LEU A 14 -8.84 -10.94 -7.54
N PRO A 15 -9.08 -11.81 -6.54
CA PRO A 15 -8.14 -12.87 -6.21
C PRO A 15 -8.11 -13.94 -7.31
N ARG A 16 -6.93 -14.53 -7.55
CA ARG A 16 -6.76 -15.71 -8.38
C ARG A 16 -7.47 -16.93 -7.76
N ASP A 17 -7.71 -17.96 -8.55
CA ASP A 17 -8.40 -19.19 -8.07
C ASP A 17 -7.59 -19.90 -6.98
N ASP A 18 -6.25 -19.96 -7.11
CA ASP A 18 -5.31 -20.54 -6.16
C ASP A 18 -5.03 -19.65 -4.92
N CYS A 19 -5.75 -18.54 -4.79
CA CYS A 19 -5.54 -17.56 -3.73
C CYS A 19 -5.91 -18.13 -2.35
N ARG A 20 -4.99 -18.03 -1.39
CA ARG A 20 -5.20 -18.45 0.00
C ARG A 20 -6.28 -17.64 0.68
N THR A 21 -6.97 -18.24 1.66
CA THR A 21 -8.13 -17.64 2.36
C THR A 21 -7.87 -16.23 2.90
N LEU A 22 -6.74 -16.02 3.59
CA LEU A 22 -6.40 -14.70 4.16
C LEU A 22 -6.10 -13.65 3.08
N GLU A 23 -5.43 -14.04 2.00
CA GLU A 23 -5.18 -13.13 0.89
C GLU A 23 -6.47 -12.79 0.15
N ARG A 24 -7.36 -13.76 -0.08
CA ARG A 24 -8.69 -13.55 -0.66
C ARG A 24 -9.49 -12.54 0.16
N PHE A 25 -9.47 -12.66 1.48
CA PHE A 25 -10.10 -11.70 2.38
C PHE A 25 -9.46 -10.30 2.24
N THR A 26 -8.12 -10.22 2.21
CA THR A 26 -7.39 -8.96 2.05
C THR A 26 -7.76 -8.25 0.74
N ARG A 27 -7.91 -9.00 -0.36
CA ARG A 27 -8.37 -8.44 -1.65
C ARG A 27 -9.76 -7.84 -1.52
N GLY A 28 -10.74 -8.59 -1.01
CA GLY A 28 -12.10 -8.06 -0.81
C GLY A 28 -12.17 -6.88 0.16
N PHE A 29 -11.29 -6.84 1.17
CA PHE A 29 -11.20 -5.73 2.11
C PHE A 29 -10.68 -4.43 1.47
N ASN A 30 -9.66 -4.55 0.60
CA ASN A 30 -9.05 -3.39 -0.06
C ASN A 30 -9.77 -2.97 -1.35
N TYR A 31 -10.47 -3.91 -1.99
CA TYR A 31 -11.15 -3.69 -3.27
C TYR A 31 -12.62 -4.14 -3.16
N PRO A 32 -13.48 -3.34 -2.48
CA PRO A 32 -14.89 -3.65 -2.29
C PRO A 32 -15.66 -3.72 -3.62
N GLU A 33 -16.94 -4.14 -3.54
CA GLU A 33 -17.80 -4.30 -4.72
C GLU A 33 -18.38 -2.98 -5.23
N GLU A 34 -18.37 -1.97 -4.40
CA GLU A 34 -18.92 -0.65 -4.69
C GLU A 34 -17.81 0.31 -5.14
N SER A 35 -18.07 1.02 -6.23
CA SER A 35 -17.21 2.10 -6.70
C SER A 35 -17.24 3.29 -5.74
N ASP A 36 -16.14 4.03 -5.67
CA ASP A 36 -15.99 5.15 -4.75
C ASP A 36 -15.16 6.27 -5.40
N ILE A 37 -15.35 7.49 -4.91
CA ILE A 37 -14.54 8.65 -5.29
C ILE A 37 -13.97 9.23 -4.00
N LYS A 38 -12.67 9.43 -3.96
CA LYS A 38 -11.95 9.89 -2.79
C LYS A 38 -11.25 11.21 -3.10
N ASP A 39 -11.42 12.18 -2.22
CA ASP A 39 -10.78 13.50 -2.29
C ASP A 39 -10.31 13.99 -0.92
N ALA A 40 -9.87 15.23 -0.82
CA ALA A 40 -9.40 15.82 0.42
C ALA A 40 -10.46 15.86 1.54
N GLY A 41 -11.75 15.89 1.21
CA GLY A 41 -12.86 15.84 2.17
C GLY A 41 -12.96 14.51 2.89
N ASP A 42 -12.38 13.44 2.35
CA ASP A 42 -12.38 12.11 2.96
C ASP A 42 -11.24 11.88 3.95
N LEU A 43 -10.23 12.74 3.98
CA LEU A 43 -9.05 12.60 4.86
C LEU A 43 -9.40 12.44 6.35
N PRO A 44 -10.37 13.19 6.93
CA PRO A 44 -10.74 13.02 8.34
C PRO A 44 -11.34 11.63 8.64
N LYS A 45 -12.00 11.00 7.66
CA LYS A 45 -12.69 9.71 7.80
C LYS A 45 -11.83 8.52 7.39
N LEU A 46 -11.13 8.64 6.28
CA LEU A 46 -10.39 7.54 5.64
C LEU A 46 -8.89 7.57 5.95
N GLY A 47 -8.34 8.72 6.38
CA GLY A 47 -6.90 8.86 6.63
C GLY A 47 -6.08 8.48 5.40
N VAL A 48 -5.04 7.67 5.59
CA VAL A 48 -4.17 7.17 4.52
C VAL A 48 -4.92 6.42 3.40
N LYS A 49 -6.09 5.86 3.68
CA LYS A 49 -6.90 5.18 2.65
C LYS A 49 -7.45 6.11 1.58
N THR A 50 -7.51 7.41 1.85
CA THR A 50 -7.84 8.41 0.81
C THR A 50 -6.87 8.30 -0.35
N PHE A 51 -5.58 8.08 -0.09
CA PHE A 51 -4.52 7.95 -1.10
C PHE A 51 -4.40 6.53 -1.69
N PHE A 52 -5.11 5.56 -1.13
CA PHE A 52 -5.00 4.18 -1.58
C PHE A 52 -5.44 4.03 -3.04
N CYS A 53 -4.57 3.51 -3.86
CA CYS A 53 -4.75 3.18 -5.27
C CYS A 53 -3.85 2.00 -5.65
N SER A 54 -3.77 1.65 -6.92
CA SER A 54 -2.87 0.59 -7.37
C SER A 54 -2.56 0.68 -8.85
N ASN A 55 -1.29 0.65 -9.20
CA ASN A 55 -0.77 0.64 -10.57
C ASN A 55 -1.00 -0.66 -11.34
N VAL A 56 -1.52 -1.72 -10.70
CA VAL A 56 -1.83 -2.98 -11.39
C VAL A 56 -2.80 -2.77 -12.56
N CYS A 57 -3.77 -1.86 -12.38
CA CYS A 57 -4.63 -1.40 -13.46
C CYS A 57 -5.14 -0.01 -13.08
N ALA A 58 -4.53 1.02 -13.62
CA ALA A 58 -4.83 2.42 -13.32
C ALA A 58 -4.80 3.28 -14.58
N MET A 59 -5.50 4.40 -14.51
CA MET A 59 -5.51 5.45 -15.53
C MET A 59 -5.19 6.78 -14.87
N TYR A 60 -4.43 7.60 -15.56
CA TYR A 60 -4.01 8.92 -15.11
C TYR A 60 -4.37 9.95 -16.19
N ASP A 61 -4.90 11.10 -15.77
CA ASP A 61 -5.01 12.25 -16.67
C ASP A 61 -3.60 12.74 -16.98
N ARG A 62 -3.21 12.66 -18.24
CA ARG A 62 -1.84 12.94 -18.67
C ARG A 62 -1.41 14.37 -18.30
N ARG A 63 -2.27 15.34 -18.53
CA ARG A 63 -1.94 16.75 -18.26
C ARG A 63 -1.68 16.97 -16.77
N THR A 64 -2.58 16.51 -15.91
CA THR A 64 -2.42 16.62 -14.46
C THR A 64 -1.21 15.82 -13.96
N TYR A 65 -0.93 14.66 -14.57
CA TYR A 65 0.26 13.86 -14.24
C TYR A 65 1.55 14.63 -14.52
N GLU A 66 1.65 15.27 -15.68
CA GLU A 66 2.81 16.11 -16.07
C GLU A 66 2.92 17.37 -15.20
N GLU A 67 1.78 18.05 -14.91
CA GLU A 67 1.71 19.24 -14.06
C GLU A 67 2.16 18.98 -12.60
N LEU A 68 1.87 17.81 -12.06
CA LEU A 68 2.24 17.40 -10.69
C LEU A 68 3.63 16.73 -10.60
N GLY A 69 4.36 16.63 -11.71
CA GLY A 69 5.70 16.03 -11.75
C GLY A 69 5.73 14.51 -11.85
N GLY A 70 4.58 13.86 -12.05
CA GLY A 70 4.49 12.42 -12.23
C GLY A 70 4.82 11.58 -11.01
N PHE A 71 5.26 10.35 -11.24
CA PHE A 71 5.76 9.49 -10.17
C PHE A 71 7.12 9.96 -9.69
N VAL A 72 7.38 9.77 -8.40
CA VAL A 72 8.72 9.99 -7.83
C VAL A 72 9.76 9.11 -8.55
N GLU A 73 10.89 9.71 -8.92
CA GLU A 73 11.93 9.02 -9.72
C GLU A 73 12.58 7.87 -8.96
N SER A 74 12.64 7.94 -7.64
CA SER A 74 13.30 6.95 -6.82
C SER A 74 12.54 6.66 -5.53
N THR A 75 11.86 5.53 -5.51
CA THR A 75 11.24 4.96 -4.32
C THR A 75 11.26 3.43 -4.39
N LEU A 76 11.30 2.77 -3.24
CA LEU A 76 11.21 1.30 -3.15
C LEU A 76 9.77 0.80 -3.33
N PHE A 77 8.80 1.62 -2.96
CA PHE A 77 7.39 1.24 -2.88
C PHE A 77 6.49 2.48 -2.92
N ASN A 78 5.17 2.30 -3.09
CA ASN A 78 4.14 3.34 -2.96
C ASN A 78 4.21 4.50 -3.96
N GLU A 79 4.88 4.39 -5.09
CA GLU A 79 4.91 5.44 -6.11
C GLU A 79 3.51 5.92 -6.49
N ASP A 80 2.55 4.98 -6.53
CA ASP A 80 1.14 5.23 -6.81
C ASP A 80 0.45 6.03 -5.68
N MET A 81 0.67 5.64 -4.42
CA MET A 81 0.09 6.32 -3.26
C MET A 81 0.73 7.70 -3.01
N ILE A 82 2.02 7.86 -3.28
CA ILE A 82 2.72 9.14 -3.18
C ILE A 82 2.13 10.12 -4.20
N TYR A 83 2.02 9.70 -5.46
CA TYR A 83 1.38 10.50 -6.50
C TYR A 83 -0.08 10.82 -6.15
N ALA A 84 -0.85 9.83 -5.69
CA ALA A 84 -2.23 10.01 -5.25
C ALA A 84 -2.34 11.03 -4.09
N GLY A 85 -1.37 11.05 -3.18
CA GLY A 85 -1.29 12.04 -2.12
C GLY A 85 -1.11 13.46 -2.67
N HIS A 86 -0.16 13.68 -3.58
CA HIS A 86 0.05 14.96 -4.24
C HIS A 86 -1.20 15.39 -5.03
N LEU A 87 -1.84 14.46 -5.73
CA LEU A 87 -3.07 14.69 -6.49
C LEU A 87 -4.21 15.18 -5.60
N VAL A 88 -4.43 14.52 -4.46
CA VAL A 88 -5.48 14.91 -3.49
C VAL A 88 -5.15 16.26 -2.83
N GLN A 89 -3.88 16.50 -2.47
CA GLN A 89 -3.42 17.79 -1.92
C GLN A 89 -3.59 18.94 -2.92
N ALA A 90 -3.50 18.66 -4.23
CA ALA A 90 -3.76 19.63 -5.30
C ALA A 90 -5.27 19.87 -5.55
N GLY A 91 -6.17 19.24 -4.78
CA GLY A 91 -7.62 19.43 -4.88
C GLY A 91 -8.31 18.52 -5.90
N TYR A 92 -7.63 17.50 -6.41
CA TYR A 92 -8.20 16.52 -7.32
C TYR A 92 -8.71 15.28 -6.60
N ALA A 93 -9.49 14.44 -7.30
CA ALA A 93 -10.06 13.22 -6.78
C ALA A 93 -9.54 11.98 -7.49
N ILE A 94 -9.58 10.86 -6.75
CA ILE A 94 -9.24 9.50 -7.21
C ILE A 94 -10.54 8.71 -7.32
N ALA A 95 -10.78 8.09 -8.48
CA ALA A 95 -11.91 7.20 -8.70
C ALA A 95 -11.49 5.73 -8.50
N TYR A 96 -12.19 5.03 -7.65
CA TYR A 96 -12.16 3.57 -7.60
C TYR A 96 -13.30 3.02 -8.47
N ALA A 97 -12.95 2.29 -9.53
CA ALA A 97 -13.90 1.71 -10.48
C ALA A 97 -14.08 0.21 -10.20
N ALA A 98 -15.09 -0.16 -9.41
CA ALA A 98 -15.33 -1.55 -9.01
C ALA A 98 -15.77 -2.44 -10.18
N ASP A 99 -16.37 -1.86 -11.23
CA ASP A 99 -16.80 -2.57 -12.44
C ASP A 99 -15.63 -2.90 -13.38
N ALA A 100 -14.55 -2.12 -13.36
CA ALA A 100 -13.30 -2.44 -14.02
C ALA A 100 -12.54 -3.48 -13.18
N LYS A 101 -12.39 -4.71 -13.69
CA LYS A 101 -11.87 -5.85 -12.93
C LYS A 101 -10.56 -6.36 -13.52
N VAL A 102 -9.60 -6.67 -12.65
CA VAL A 102 -8.35 -7.34 -13.03
C VAL A 102 -8.05 -8.46 -12.03
N VAL A 103 -7.60 -9.61 -12.51
CA VAL A 103 -7.22 -10.73 -11.64
C VAL A 103 -5.78 -10.53 -11.17
N HIS A 104 -5.60 -10.25 -9.88
CA HIS A 104 -4.28 -10.03 -9.28
C HIS A 104 -4.27 -10.37 -7.80
N SER A 105 -3.42 -11.30 -7.40
CA SER A 105 -3.15 -11.62 -5.99
C SER A 105 -1.81 -12.36 -5.85
N HIS A 106 -1.30 -12.40 -4.63
CA HIS A 106 -0.03 -13.04 -4.31
C HIS A 106 -0.15 -13.87 -3.02
N ASN A 107 0.31 -15.10 -3.07
CA ASN A 107 0.37 -15.99 -1.90
C ASN A 107 1.71 -15.85 -1.16
N TYR A 108 2.06 -14.64 -0.70
CA TYR A 108 3.33 -14.41 -0.01
C TYR A 108 3.43 -15.20 1.30
N GLY A 109 4.60 -15.81 1.56
CA GLY A 109 4.97 -16.32 2.88
C GLY A 109 5.37 -15.21 3.86
N CYS A 110 5.58 -15.58 5.13
CA CYS A 110 5.90 -14.60 6.19
C CYS A 110 7.15 -13.77 5.88
N LEU A 111 8.23 -14.39 5.40
CA LEU A 111 9.48 -13.68 5.09
C LEU A 111 9.31 -12.70 3.92
N ALA A 112 8.63 -13.10 2.85
CA ALA A 112 8.33 -12.21 1.74
C ALA A 112 7.45 -11.03 2.18
N GLN A 113 6.49 -11.26 3.09
CA GLN A 113 5.70 -10.19 3.70
C GLN A 113 6.56 -9.25 4.54
N PHE A 114 7.53 -9.78 5.30
CA PHE A 114 8.48 -8.98 6.06
C PHE A 114 9.27 -8.03 5.16
N HIS A 115 9.94 -8.57 4.12
CA HIS A 115 10.76 -7.76 3.20
C HIS A 115 9.93 -6.67 2.51
N ARG A 116 8.74 -7.01 1.99
CA ARG A 116 7.85 -6.04 1.35
C ARG A 116 7.38 -4.94 2.30
N ASN A 117 7.09 -5.28 3.55
CA ASN A 117 6.67 -4.28 4.54
C ASN A 117 7.85 -3.45 5.06
N PHE A 118 9.09 -4.00 5.04
CA PHE A 118 10.28 -3.20 5.26
C PHE A 118 10.41 -2.11 4.19
N ASP A 119 10.34 -2.47 2.91
CA ASP A 119 10.42 -1.53 1.80
C ASP A 119 9.27 -0.50 1.81
N LEU A 120 8.06 -0.93 2.19
CA LEU A 120 6.91 -0.06 2.45
C LEU A 120 7.22 0.98 3.55
N GLY A 121 7.77 0.53 4.67
CA GLY A 121 8.15 1.40 5.79
C GLY A 121 9.23 2.42 5.40
N VAL A 122 10.24 2.00 4.64
CA VAL A 122 11.29 2.88 4.09
C VAL A 122 10.65 3.95 3.21
N SER A 123 9.84 3.56 2.24
CA SER A 123 9.17 4.48 1.33
C SER A 123 8.33 5.53 2.09
N GLN A 124 7.55 5.11 3.08
CA GLN A 124 6.77 6.04 3.90
C GLN A 124 7.63 6.96 4.77
N ALA A 125 8.80 6.49 5.23
CA ALA A 125 9.74 7.34 5.98
C ALA A 125 10.48 8.36 5.10
N GLN A 126 10.57 8.10 3.79
CA GLN A 126 11.15 9.01 2.81
C GLN A 126 10.16 10.09 2.34
N HIS A 127 8.86 9.86 2.51
CA HIS A 127 7.77 10.76 2.09
C HIS A 127 6.87 11.18 3.26
N PRO A 128 7.45 11.88 4.28
CA PRO A 128 6.70 12.34 5.45
C PRO A 128 5.59 13.33 5.09
N GLU A 129 5.74 14.11 4.01
CA GLU A 129 4.76 15.06 3.49
C GLU A 129 3.40 14.42 3.13
N ILE A 130 3.40 13.09 2.87
CA ILE A 130 2.20 12.33 2.57
C ILE A 130 1.74 11.49 3.76
N PHE A 131 2.68 10.82 4.46
CA PHE A 131 2.34 9.74 5.39
C PHE A 131 2.38 10.12 6.87
N ASP A 132 3.02 11.23 7.28
CA ASP A 132 3.14 11.56 8.71
C ASP A 132 1.82 12.05 9.31
N ALA A 133 1.02 12.81 8.55
CA ALA A 133 -0.30 13.26 8.99
C ALA A 133 -1.35 12.13 9.04
N TYR A 134 -1.16 11.07 8.25
CA TYR A 134 -2.11 9.96 8.09
C TYR A 134 -1.39 8.61 8.18
N PRO A 135 -1.00 8.17 9.39
CA PRO A 135 -0.22 6.94 9.58
C PRO A 135 -1.02 5.68 9.21
N SER A 136 -0.31 4.71 8.63
CA SER A 136 -0.92 3.48 8.08
C SER A 136 -1.23 2.42 9.14
N GLU A 137 -0.71 2.55 10.36
CA GLU A 137 -0.79 1.53 11.43
C GLU A 137 -2.22 1.24 11.86
N GLY A 138 -3.07 2.26 11.93
CA GLY A 138 -4.48 2.13 12.27
C GLY A 138 -5.24 1.21 11.30
N GLU A 139 -4.99 1.36 10.00
CA GLU A 139 -5.60 0.51 8.97
C GLU A 139 -5.05 -0.93 9.02
N GLY A 140 -3.76 -1.10 9.31
CA GLY A 140 -3.17 -2.42 9.53
C GLY A 140 -3.87 -3.17 10.67
N ILE A 141 -4.06 -2.53 11.82
CA ILE A 141 -4.75 -3.11 12.99
C ILE A 141 -6.22 -3.43 12.64
N ARG A 142 -6.90 -2.52 11.96
CA ARG A 142 -8.29 -2.73 11.52
C ARG A 142 -8.43 -3.94 10.60
N MET A 143 -7.51 -4.10 9.64
CA MET A 143 -7.48 -5.25 8.75
C MET A 143 -7.26 -6.55 9.50
N VAL A 144 -6.32 -6.60 10.47
CA VAL A 144 -6.06 -7.80 11.29
C VAL A 144 -7.30 -8.20 12.09
N LYS A 145 -7.96 -7.24 12.76
CA LYS A 145 -9.20 -7.50 13.52
C LYS A 145 -10.31 -8.04 12.63
N LYS A 146 -10.52 -7.47 11.45
CA LYS A 146 -11.52 -7.95 10.49
C LYS A 146 -11.16 -9.32 9.91
N SER A 147 -9.88 -9.58 9.63
CA SER A 147 -9.40 -10.90 9.19
C SER A 147 -9.65 -11.98 10.26
N ALA A 148 -9.37 -11.68 11.53
CA ALA A 148 -9.65 -12.58 12.65
C ALA A 148 -11.14 -12.92 12.77
N SER A 149 -12.01 -11.90 12.72
CA SER A 149 -13.45 -12.10 12.72
C SER A 149 -13.91 -12.95 11.53
N TYR A 150 -13.38 -12.68 10.34
CA TYR A 150 -13.72 -13.42 9.12
C TYR A 150 -13.37 -14.91 9.23
N VAL A 151 -12.15 -15.27 9.66
CA VAL A 151 -11.74 -16.69 9.74
C VAL A 151 -12.54 -17.46 10.78
N CYS A 152 -12.98 -16.81 11.86
CA CYS A 152 -13.92 -17.41 12.82
C CYS A 152 -15.30 -17.63 12.19
N LYS A 153 -15.83 -16.65 11.46
CA LYS A 153 -17.14 -16.75 10.79
C LYS A 153 -17.22 -17.86 9.74
N ILE A 154 -16.12 -18.13 9.03
CA ILE A 154 -16.06 -19.20 8.03
C ILE A 154 -15.63 -20.54 8.63
N HIS A 155 -15.68 -20.69 9.97
CA HIS A 155 -15.31 -21.90 10.70
C HIS A 155 -13.89 -22.41 10.42
N LYS A 156 -12.91 -21.50 10.25
CA LYS A 156 -11.47 -21.81 10.07
C LYS A 156 -10.58 -21.13 11.12
N PRO A 157 -10.87 -21.32 12.44
CA PRO A 157 -10.14 -20.60 13.50
C PRO A 157 -8.64 -20.94 13.56
N TRP A 158 -8.20 -22.10 13.05
CA TRP A 158 -6.77 -22.45 12.95
C TRP A 158 -5.97 -21.46 12.10
N LEU A 159 -6.62 -20.72 11.19
CA LEU A 159 -5.96 -19.66 10.42
C LEU A 159 -5.56 -18.45 11.26
N LEU A 160 -6.05 -18.32 12.51
CA LEU A 160 -5.60 -17.29 13.45
C LEU A 160 -4.10 -17.40 13.74
N VAL A 161 -3.55 -18.62 13.80
CA VAL A 161 -2.10 -18.84 13.96
C VAL A 161 -1.34 -18.27 12.75
N THR A 162 -1.80 -18.56 11.54
CA THR A 162 -1.20 -18.02 10.30
C THR A 162 -1.32 -16.49 10.26
N LEU A 163 -2.50 -15.95 10.62
CA LEU A 163 -2.74 -14.50 10.68
C LEU A 163 -1.80 -13.83 11.67
N PHE A 164 -1.61 -14.42 12.86
CA PHE A 164 -0.70 -13.91 13.89
C PHE A 164 0.74 -13.78 13.37
N PHE A 165 1.29 -14.88 12.81
CA PHE A 165 2.66 -14.84 12.27
C PHE A 165 2.80 -13.88 11.10
N GLN A 166 1.89 -13.94 10.12
CA GLN A 166 1.93 -13.02 8.98
C GLN A 166 1.84 -11.55 9.42
N SER A 167 0.97 -11.22 10.36
CA SER A 167 0.83 -9.86 10.87
C SER A 167 2.06 -9.42 11.66
N GLY A 168 2.65 -10.31 12.46
CA GLY A 168 3.89 -10.06 13.17
C GLY A 168 5.06 -9.75 12.23
N PHE A 169 5.25 -10.58 11.20
CA PHE A 169 6.30 -10.36 10.19
C PHE A 169 6.09 -9.04 9.41
N LYS A 170 4.86 -8.73 9.02
CA LYS A 170 4.51 -7.44 8.39
C LYS A 170 4.85 -6.27 9.31
N TYR A 171 4.42 -6.34 10.57
CA TYR A 171 4.64 -5.28 11.53
C TYR A 171 6.13 -5.04 11.81
N VAL A 172 6.90 -6.11 12.06
CA VAL A 172 8.34 -6.00 12.32
C VAL A 172 9.07 -5.44 11.10
N GLY A 173 8.75 -5.91 9.89
CA GLY A 173 9.30 -5.36 8.65
C GLY A 173 9.02 -3.87 8.54
N TYR A 174 7.75 -3.47 8.64
CA TYR A 174 7.35 -2.07 8.57
C TYR A 174 8.02 -1.19 9.63
N PHE A 175 8.04 -1.64 10.88
CA PHE A 175 8.66 -0.94 11.99
C PHE A 175 10.16 -0.68 11.77
N LEU A 176 10.89 -1.69 11.29
CA LEU A 176 12.30 -1.55 10.92
C LEU A 176 12.47 -0.63 9.71
N GLY A 177 11.61 -0.76 8.71
CA GLY A 177 11.62 0.11 7.53
C GLY A 177 11.43 1.59 7.87
N LYS A 178 10.48 1.92 8.75
CA LYS A 178 10.29 3.31 9.24
C LYS A 178 11.53 3.86 9.95
N ARG A 179 12.42 3.01 10.43
CA ARG A 179 13.65 3.37 11.17
C ARG A 179 14.93 3.02 10.43
N TYR A 180 14.86 2.80 9.12
CA TYR A 180 15.99 2.32 8.32
C TYR A 180 17.28 3.15 8.49
N LYS A 181 17.16 4.46 8.69
CA LYS A 181 18.31 5.37 8.91
C LYS A 181 19.14 5.03 10.16
N SER A 182 18.56 4.29 11.13
CA SER A 182 19.23 3.85 12.36
C SER A 182 19.81 2.44 12.25
N LEU A 183 19.64 1.77 11.11
CA LEU A 183 20.07 0.38 10.92
C LEU A 183 21.41 0.32 10.21
N PRO A 184 22.29 -0.64 10.56
CA PRO A 184 23.50 -0.92 9.78
C PRO A 184 23.15 -1.39 8.35
N ASP A 185 23.99 -1.05 7.37
CA ASP A 185 23.81 -1.39 5.95
C ASP A 185 23.56 -2.89 5.71
N GLY A 186 24.30 -3.75 6.41
CA GLY A 186 24.11 -5.20 6.32
C GLY A 186 22.70 -5.64 6.72
N VAL A 187 22.10 -5.00 7.75
CA VAL A 187 20.73 -5.25 8.19
C VAL A 187 19.74 -4.76 7.16
N ILE A 188 19.94 -3.55 6.60
CA ILE A 188 19.10 -3.00 5.54
C ILE A 188 19.06 -3.94 4.34
N ARG A 189 20.25 -4.38 3.87
CA ARG A 189 20.37 -5.30 2.71
C ARG A 189 19.72 -6.66 2.97
N TRP A 190 19.66 -7.11 4.20
CA TRP A 190 18.97 -8.34 4.57
C TRP A 190 17.45 -8.12 4.62
N CYS A 191 17.00 -6.97 5.13
CA CYS A 191 15.57 -6.68 5.30
C CYS A 191 14.83 -6.37 4.00
N THR A 192 15.51 -5.81 3.00
CA THR A 192 14.87 -5.36 1.74
C THR A 192 14.55 -6.51 0.79
N SER A 193 13.51 -6.34 -0.02
CA SER A 193 13.26 -7.16 -1.22
C SER A 193 14.02 -6.66 -2.45
N ASN A 194 14.53 -5.43 -2.45
CA ASN A 194 15.22 -4.81 -3.60
C ASN A 194 16.66 -4.41 -3.25
N LYS A 195 17.56 -5.38 -3.30
CA LYS A 195 18.99 -5.17 -2.98
C LYS A 195 19.68 -4.21 -3.94
N THR A 196 19.36 -4.27 -5.23
CA THR A 196 19.96 -3.44 -6.27
C THR A 196 19.68 -1.96 -6.05
N TRP A 197 18.45 -1.62 -5.62
CA TRP A 197 18.12 -0.23 -5.27
C TRP A 197 19.02 0.29 -4.14
N TRP A 198 19.28 -0.52 -3.11
CA TRP A 198 20.15 -0.15 -1.99
C TRP A 198 21.63 -0.10 -2.35
N GLU A 199 22.11 -0.90 -3.28
CA GLU A 199 23.49 -0.81 -3.79
C GLU A 199 23.78 0.58 -4.36
N TYR A 200 22.83 1.13 -5.10
CA TYR A 200 22.94 2.48 -5.63
C TYR A 200 22.81 3.56 -4.54
N HIS A 201 21.81 3.45 -3.66
CA HIS A 201 21.50 4.50 -2.69
C HIS A 201 22.45 4.55 -1.48
N LEU A 202 22.95 3.43 -0.98
CA LEU A 202 23.91 3.42 0.10
C LEU A 202 25.26 4.00 -0.33
N SER A 203 25.62 3.87 -1.59
CA SER A 203 26.84 4.52 -2.12
C SER A 203 26.75 6.06 -2.13
N LEU A 204 25.54 6.62 -2.18
CA LEU A 204 25.31 8.07 -2.15
C LEU A 204 25.23 8.64 -0.72
N ILE A 205 24.91 7.83 0.27
CA ILE A 205 24.79 8.26 1.69
C ILE A 205 26.17 8.43 2.34
N HIS A 206 27.19 7.78 1.78
CA HIS A 206 28.59 7.81 2.30
C HIS A 206 29.50 8.82 1.61
N ILE A 207 28.95 9.70 0.76
CA ILE A 207 29.66 10.86 0.18
C ILE A 207 29.25 12.13 0.92
#